data_d383b15d6af55c2df1a8c7fa49bf866a
#
_entry.id   d383b15d6af55c2df1a8c7fa49bf866a
#
_cell.length_a   1.000
_cell.length_b   1.000
_cell.length_c   1.000
_cell.angle_alpha   90.00
_cell.angle_beta   90.00
_cell.angle_gamma   90.00
#
_symmetry.space_group_name_H-M   'P 1'
#
loop_
_entity.id
_entity.type
_entity.pdbx_description
1 polymer ?
#
loop_
_entity_poly.entity_id
_entity_poly.type
_entity_poly.pdbx_seq_one_letter_code
_entity_poly.pdbx_strand_id
1 'polypeptide(L)'
;PTQTLADIITLSCEKGRLDNLRVGVCGDLLNGRTVHSLIKTLAKYPNNSFVLISTKELSVPLYVIDILEKNGCKYEISHSLADAITDFDVLYMTRIQRERFASEEDYQAQKNVFVLDKEKLDKAKEDMIILHPLPRVNEITVDIDDDPRALYFKQAQYGMYGRMALILLLLQDDEFFVENRPFVVSNHHCNNPRCITQQEPYLPNLSYEKLGMVMCGYCDKRKD
;
A
#
# COMPACT_ATOMS: atom_id res chain seq x y z
N PRO A 1 0.46 2.07 -4.40
CA PRO A 1 1.90 2.25 -4.67
C PRO A 1 2.55 3.31 -3.80
N THR A 2 2.00 4.54 -3.68
CA THR A 2 2.63 5.62 -2.90
C THR A 2 2.60 5.39 -1.39
N GLN A 3 1.64 4.64 -0.86
CA GLN A 3 1.66 4.23 0.56
C GLN A 3 2.81 3.26 0.82
N THR A 4 2.98 2.26 -0.03
CA THR A 4 4.11 1.33 0.10
C THR A 4 5.46 2.03 0.01
N LEU A 5 5.58 3.09 -0.82
CA LEU A 5 6.78 3.91 -0.84
C LEU A 5 7.04 4.56 0.54
N ALA A 6 6.00 5.13 1.17
CA ALA A 6 6.08 5.67 2.52
C ALA A 6 6.53 4.61 3.54
N ASP A 7 5.94 3.42 3.46
CA ASP A 7 6.24 2.30 4.35
C ASP A 7 7.72 1.87 4.23
N ILE A 8 8.21 1.70 3.00
CA ILE A 8 9.59 1.30 2.72
C ILE A 8 10.60 2.37 3.13
N ILE A 9 10.31 3.66 2.88
CA ILE A 9 11.17 4.77 3.35
C ILE A 9 11.23 4.73 4.89
N THR A 10 10.10 4.57 5.57
CA THR A 10 10.05 4.51 7.02
C THR A 10 10.89 3.35 7.54
N LEU A 11 10.71 2.14 7.00
CA LEU A 11 11.50 0.97 7.40
C LEU A 11 12.99 1.18 7.15
N SER A 12 13.37 1.73 6.00
CA SER A 12 14.77 2.01 5.66
C SER A 12 15.41 3.01 6.62
N CYS A 13 14.67 4.08 6.98
CA CYS A 13 15.18 5.11 7.87
C CYS A 13 15.24 4.68 9.34
N GLU A 14 14.23 3.94 9.81
CA GLU A 14 14.05 3.65 11.23
C GLU A 14 14.61 2.27 11.65
N LYS A 15 14.57 1.28 10.75
CA LYS A 15 15.18 -0.04 10.97
C LYS A 15 16.55 -0.20 10.31
N GLY A 16 16.89 0.68 9.36
CA GLY A 16 18.13 0.61 8.58
C GLY A 16 18.23 -0.61 7.64
N ARG A 17 17.17 -1.40 7.52
CA ARG A 17 17.12 -2.61 6.68
C ARG A 17 15.71 -2.91 6.21
N LEU A 18 15.59 -3.68 5.14
CA LEU A 18 14.33 -4.18 4.57
C LEU A 18 14.30 -5.71 4.52
N ASP A 19 15.35 -6.36 4.93
CA ASP A 19 15.53 -7.81 5.00
C ASP A 19 15.59 -8.31 6.46
N ASN A 20 15.52 -9.62 6.62
CA ASN A 20 15.60 -10.27 7.95
C ASN A 20 14.59 -9.69 8.96
N LEU A 21 13.39 -9.32 8.50
CA LEU A 21 12.33 -8.77 9.32
C LEU A 21 11.25 -9.82 9.59
N ARG A 22 10.75 -9.85 10.83
CA ARG A 22 9.51 -10.51 11.17
C ARG A 22 8.39 -9.48 11.23
N VAL A 23 7.48 -9.55 10.26
CA VAL A 23 6.46 -8.54 10.00
C VAL A 23 5.09 -9.08 10.38
N GLY A 24 4.51 -8.53 11.44
CA GLY A 24 3.09 -8.73 11.77
C GLY A 24 2.22 -7.78 10.96
N VAL A 25 1.19 -8.30 10.33
CA VAL A 25 0.19 -7.51 9.58
C VAL A 25 -1.17 -7.81 10.16
N CYS A 26 -1.88 -6.79 10.68
CA CYS A 26 -3.07 -6.98 11.49
C CYS A 26 -4.24 -6.11 11.03
N GLY A 27 -5.45 -6.71 10.95
CA GLY A 27 -6.71 -6.04 10.67
C GLY A 27 -7.44 -6.58 9.45
N ASP A 28 -7.92 -5.72 8.54
CA ASP A 28 -8.58 -6.12 7.28
C ASP A 28 -7.54 -6.51 6.23
N LEU A 29 -7.19 -7.79 6.18
CA LEU A 29 -6.23 -8.32 5.21
C LEU A 29 -6.89 -8.70 3.89
N LEU A 30 -8.22 -8.84 3.85
CA LEU A 30 -8.97 -9.17 2.64
C LEU A 30 -9.02 -7.98 1.68
N ASN A 31 -9.36 -6.79 2.18
CA ASN A 31 -9.58 -5.60 1.37
C ASN A 31 -8.40 -4.59 1.43
N GLY A 32 -7.41 -4.85 2.29
CA GLY A 32 -6.28 -3.98 2.58
C GLY A 32 -5.28 -3.86 1.44
N ARG A 33 -5.55 -3.04 0.42
CA ARG A 33 -4.63 -2.82 -0.73
C ARG A 33 -3.23 -2.39 -0.32
N THR A 34 -3.10 -1.63 0.76
CA THR A 34 -1.81 -1.22 1.32
C THR A 34 -1.04 -2.40 1.88
N VAL A 35 -1.71 -3.29 2.58
CA VAL A 35 -1.18 -4.57 3.09
C VAL A 35 -0.64 -5.43 1.95
N HIS A 36 -1.47 -5.67 0.92
CA HIS A 36 -1.07 -6.50 -0.22
C HIS A 36 0.17 -5.94 -0.93
N SER A 37 0.23 -4.62 -1.10
CA SER A 37 1.39 -3.97 -1.72
C SER A 37 2.64 -4.04 -0.85
N LEU A 38 2.50 -3.87 0.47
CA LEU A 38 3.61 -3.98 1.42
C LEU A 38 4.17 -5.40 1.44
N ILE A 39 3.32 -6.41 1.60
CA ILE A 39 3.72 -7.83 1.59
C ILE A 39 4.44 -8.15 0.28
N LYS A 40 3.85 -7.80 -0.87
CA LYS A 40 4.44 -8.02 -2.20
C LYS A 40 5.83 -7.38 -2.34
N THR A 41 6.04 -6.23 -1.72
CA THR A 41 7.31 -5.51 -1.80
C THR A 41 8.35 -6.13 -0.87
N LEU A 42 8.00 -6.36 0.41
CA LEU A 42 8.92 -6.93 1.40
C LEU A 42 9.25 -8.40 1.12
N ALA A 43 8.36 -9.15 0.47
CA ALA A 43 8.63 -10.53 0.05
C ALA A 43 9.80 -10.66 -0.97
N LYS A 44 10.21 -9.56 -1.60
CA LYS A 44 11.38 -9.55 -2.51
C LYS A 44 12.72 -9.43 -1.78
N TYR A 45 12.70 -9.07 -0.50
CA TYR A 45 13.91 -8.97 0.32
C TYR A 45 14.14 -10.27 1.08
N PRO A 46 15.40 -10.71 1.22
CA PRO A 46 15.69 -12.03 1.76
C PRO A 46 15.33 -12.17 3.24
N ASN A 47 14.98 -13.39 3.62
CA ASN A 47 14.74 -13.83 5.00
C ASN A 47 13.61 -13.07 5.74
N ASN A 48 12.74 -12.39 5.05
CA ASN A 48 11.54 -11.82 5.67
C ASN A 48 10.53 -12.93 5.99
N SER A 49 9.89 -12.82 7.14
CA SER A 49 8.79 -13.68 7.56
C SER A 49 7.56 -12.86 7.94
N PHE A 50 6.39 -13.43 7.76
CA PHE A 50 5.12 -12.69 7.93
C PHE A 50 4.21 -13.43 8.91
N VAL A 51 3.52 -12.66 9.75
CA VAL A 51 2.41 -13.15 10.55
C VAL A 51 1.16 -12.38 10.15
N LEU A 52 0.19 -13.09 9.59
CA LEU A 52 -1.03 -12.55 9.02
C LEU A 52 -2.15 -12.67 10.05
N ILE A 53 -2.51 -11.54 10.68
CA ILE A 53 -3.41 -11.49 11.83
C ILE A 53 -4.74 -10.89 11.38
N SER A 54 -5.77 -11.73 11.29
CA SER A 54 -7.11 -11.33 10.87
C SER A 54 -8.17 -12.27 11.41
N THR A 55 -9.44 -11.87 11.33
CA THR A 55 -10.53 -12.83 11.45
C THR A 55 -10.59 -13.73 10.22
N LYS A 56 -11.36 -14.82 10.28
CA LYS A 56 -11.51 -15.73 9.15
C LYS A 56 -12.11 -15.04 7.93
N GLU A 57 -13.07 -14.15 8.16
CA GLU A 57 -13.80 -13.38 7.16
C GLU A 57 -12.92 -12.33 6.46
N LEU A 58 -11.92 -11.81 7.16
CA LEU A 58 -11.01 -10.77 6.67
C LEU A 58 -9.63 -11.33 6.34
N SER A 59 -9.53 -12.64 6.12
CA SER A 59 -8.27 -13.30 5.79
C SER A 59 -7.70 -12.84 4.46
N VAL A 60 -6.38 -12.87 4.37
CA VAL A 60 -5.65 -12.48 3.16
C VAL A 60 -6.08 -13.34 1.95
N PRO A 61 -6.23 -12.75 0.74
CA PRO A 61 -6.55 -13.49 -0.47
C PRO A 61 -5.44 -14.47 -0.87
N LEU A 62 -5.82 -15.58 -1.51
CA LEU A 62 -4.90 -16.63 -1.94
C LEU A 62 -3.74 -16.12 -2.79
N TYR A 63 -3.97 -15.14 -3.68
CA TYR A 63 -2.89 -14.61 -4.52
C TYR A 63 -1.75 -13.95 -3.72
N VAL A 64 -2.03 -13.47 -2.49
CA VAL A 64 -0.98 -12.91 -1.60
C VAL A 64 -0.18 -14.06 -0.99
N ILE A 65 -0.83 -15.14 -0.62
CA ILE A 65 -0.16 -16.39 -0.18
C ILE A 65 0.74 -16.91 -1.29
N ASP A 66 0.24 -17.01 -2.52
CA ASP A 66 1.04 -17.42 -3.70
C ASP A 66 2.30 -16.55 -3.88
N ILE A 67 2.20 -15.24 -3.60
CA ILE A 67 3.35 -14.34 -3.68
C ILE A 67 4.38 -14.69 -2.60
N LEU A 68 3.96 -14.97 -1.37
CA LEU A 68 4.87 -15.36 -0.28
C LEU A 68 5.58 -16.68 -0.61
N GLU A 69 4.82 -17.67 -1.06
CA GLU A 69 5.36 -18.99 -1.43
C GLU A 69 6.35 -18.91 -2.60
N LYS A 70 6.02 -18.15 -3.66
CA LYS A 70 6.91 -17.94 -4.81
C LYS A 70 8.24 -17.26 -4.45
N ASN A 71 8.23 -16.42 -3.41
CA ASN A 71 9.44 -15.76 -2.92
C ASN A 71 10.13 -16.53 -1.79
N GLY A 72 9.63 -17.73 -1.41
CA GLY A 72 10.20 -18.55 -0.35
C GLY A 72 10.09 -17.95 1.06
N CYS A 73 9.13 -17.03 1.26
CA CYS A 73 8.91 -16.39 2.54
C CYS A 73 8.15 -17.33 3.50
N LYS A 74 8.59 -17.40 4.73
CA LYS A 74 7.83 -18.06 5.80
C LYS A 74 6.67 -17.18 6.20
N TYR A 75 5.50 -17.79 6.42
CA TYR A 75 4.35 -17.08 6.95
C TYR A 75 3.55 -17.93 7.94
N GLU A 76 2.84 -17.25 8.81
CA GLU A 76 1.92 -17.84 9.80
C GLU A 76 0.60 -17.08 9.74
N ILE A 77 -0.50 -17.77 10.00
CA ILE A 77 -1.83 -17.17 10.14
C ILE A 77 -2.19 -17.19 11.62
N SER A 78 -2.59 -16.06 12.15
CA SER A 78 -3.03 -15.90 13.53
C SER A 78 -4.39 -15.21 13.60
N HIS A 79 -5.14 -15.51 14.66
CA HIS A 79 -6.39 -14.84 14.98
C HIS A 79 -6.32 -14.07 16.30
N SER A 80 -5.11 -13.93 16.87
CA SER A 80 -4.85 -13.22 18.11
C SER A 80 -3.62 -12.32 17.97
N LEU A 81 -3.82 -11.01 18.10
CA LEU A 81 -2.71 -10.06 18.15
C LEU A 81 -1.89 -10.21 19.43
N ALA A 82 -2.59 -10.45 20.56
CA ALA A 82 -1.96 -10.54 21.88
C ALA A 82 -0.95 -11.70 22.00
N ASP A 83 -1.23 -12.82 21.30
CA ASP A 83 -0.35 -14.00 21.32
C ASP A 83 0.81 -13.87 20.33
N ALA A 84 0.60 -13.13 19.24
CA ALA A 84 1.56 -13.05 18.15
C ALA A 84 2.57 -11.91 18.29
N ILE A 85 2.27 -10.86 19.07
CA ILE A 85 3.02 -9.58 19.08
C ILE A 85 4.46 -9.66 19.62
N THR A 86 4.81 -10.70 20.33
CA THR A 86 6.00 -10.79 21.19
C THR A 86 7.34 -10.69 20.46
N ASP A 87 7.41 -11.06 19.19
CA ASP A 87 8.68 -11.19 18.45
C ASP A 87 8.73 -10.42 17.11
N PHE A 88 7.80 -9.51 16.86
CA PHE A 88 7.80 -8.69 15.65
C PHE A 88 8.92 -7.65 15.66
N ASP A 89 9.51 -7.44 14.48
CA ASP A 89 10.34 -6.27 14.19
C ASP A 89 9.47 -5.11 13.71
N VAL A 90 8.37 -5.43 13.03
CA VAL A 90 7.41 -4.48 12.47
C VAL A 90 5.99 -4.98 12.72
N LEU A 91 5.13 -4.12 13.23
CA LEU A 91 3.69 -4.34 13.27
C LEU A 91 2.99 -3.32 12.37
N TYR A 92 2.34 -3.80 11.32
CA TYR A 92 1.53 -2.99 10.41
C TYR A 92 0.06 -3.19 10.74
N MET A 93 -0.56 -2.16 11.32
CA MET A 93 -1.97 -2.16 11.68
C MET A 93 -2.81 -1.55 10.56
N THR A 94 -4.00 -2.09 10.33
CA THR A 94 -4.98 -1.51 9.42
C THR A 94 -6.35 -1.42 10.08
N ARG A 95 -7.12 -0.40 9.72
CA ARG A 95 -8.51 -0.30 10.16
C ARG A 95 -9.38 -1.34 9.45
N ILE A 96 -10.44 -1.77 10.12
CA ILE A 96 -11.52 -2.54 9.52
C ILE A 96 -12.47 -1.55 8.83
N GLN A 97 -12.65 -1.70 7.51
CA GLN A 97 -13.34 -0.73 6.66
C GLN A 97 -14.84 -0.99 6.67
N ARG A 98 -15.62 -0.13 7.38
CA ARG A 98 -17.08 -0.24 7.48
C ARG A 98 -17.76 -0.33 6.11
N GLU A 99 -17.27 0.46 5.16
CA GLU A 99 -17.77 0.57 3.79
C GLU A 99 -17.67 -0.73 2.96
N ARG A 100 -17.05 -1.77 3.51
CA ARG A 100 -16.88 -3.09 2.87
C ARG A 100 -17.86 -4.15 3.36
N PHE A 101 -18.59 -3.86 4.43
CA PHE A 101 -19.56 -4.80 5.00
C PHE A 101 -20.93 -4.60 4.40
N ALA A 102 -21.64 -5.72 4.18
CA ALA A 102 -23.01 -5.72 3.66
C ALA A 102 -24.03 -5.28 4.73
N SER A 103 -23.73 -5.54 6.01
CA SER A 103 -24.58 -5.17 7.13
C SER A 103 -23.78 -4.41 8.21
N GLU A 104 -24.49 -3.62 9.02
CA GLU A 104 -23.90 -2.95 10.18
C GLU A 104 -23.55 -3.95 11.28
N GLU A 105 -24.36 -5.00 11.45
CA GLU A 105 -24.15 -6.06 12.43
C GLU A 105 -22.80 -6.77 12.19
N ASP A 106 -22.48 -7.12 10.94
CA ASP A 106 -21.22 -7.75 10.58
C ASP A 106 -20.04 -6.87 10.87
N TYR A 107 -20.17 -5.56 10.57
CA TYR A 107 -19.12 -4.58 10.90
C TYR A 107 -18.92 -4.45 12.43
N GLN A 108 -20.01 -4.34 13.21
CA GLN A 108 -19.94 -4.22 14.66
C GLN A 108 -19.29 -5.44 15.32
N ALA A 109 -19.49 -6.65 14.76
CA ALA A 109 -18.86 -7.87 15.24
C ALA A 109 -17.33 -7.87 15.02
N GLN A 110 -16.84 -7.17 14.00
CA GLN A 110 -15.44 -7.22 13.58
C GLN A 110 -14.60 -6.00 14.04
N LYS A 111 -15.22 -4.82 14.16
CA LYS A 111 -14.51 -3.52 14.27
C LYS A 111 -13.53 -3.40 15.45
N ASN A 112 -13.76 -4.15 16.55
CA ASN A 112 -12.96 -4.07 17.77
C ASN A 112 -12.18 -5.36 18.06
N VAL A 113 -12.11 -6.30 17.13
CA VAL A 113 -11.43 -7.59 17.35
C VAL A 113 -9.93 -7.39 17.54
N PHE A 114 -9.35 -6.45 16.80
CA PHE A 114 -7.92 -6.17 16.88
C PHE A 114 -7.70 -4.72 17.30
N VAL A 115 -7.51 -4.51 18.59
CA VAL A 115 -7.12 -3.22 19.14
C VAL A 115 -5.74 -3.35 19.76
N LEU A 116 -4.80 -2.54 19.30
CA LEU A 116 -3.49 -2.39 19.90
C LEU A 116 -3.62 -1.39 21.05
N ASP A 117 -3.38 -1.85 22.25
CA ASP A 117 -3.36 -1.11 23.50
C ASP A 117 -2.00 -1.26 24.19
N LYS A 118 -1.78 -0.51 25.26
CA LYS A 118 -0.53 -0.51 26.00
C LYS A 118 -0.20 -1.88 26.61
N GLU A 119 -1.20 -2.62 27.09
CA GLU A 119 -0.99 -3.95 27.67
C GLU A 119 -0.39 -4.94 26.66
N LYS A 120 -0.86 -4.89 25.40
CA LYS A 120 -0.31 -5.71 24.33
C LYS A 120 1.07 -5.21 23.89
N LEU A 121 1.23 -3.88 23.86
CA LEU A 121 2.49 -3.26 23.46
C LEU A 121 3.62 -3.55 24.46
N ASP A 122 3.31 -3.70 25.74
CA ASP A 122 4.30 -4.05 26.80
C ASP A 122 4.89 -5.47 26.60
N LYS A 123 4.21 -6.34 25.85
CA LYS A 123 4.70 -7.68 25.51
C LYS A 123 5.60 -7.72 24.27
N ALA A 124 5.61 -6.63 23.49
CA ALA A 124 6.36 -6.53 22.26
C ALA A 124 7.83 -6.20 22.51
N LYS A 125 8.68 -6.45 21.49
CA LYS A 125 10.08 -6.02 21.55
C LYS A 125 10.21 -4.51 21.73
N GLU A 126 11.23 -4.07 22.44
CA GLU A 126 11.56 -2.66 22.64
C GLU A 126 11.87 -1.93 21.33
N ASP A 127 12.48 -2.65 20.37
CA ASP A 127 12.86 -2.12 19.06
C ASP A 127 11.82 -2.36 17.96
N MET A 128 10.65 -2.96 18.28
CA MET A 128 9.54 -3.09 17.34
C MET A 128 9.09 -1.71 16.87
N ILE A 129 8.70 -1.60 15.61
CA ILE A 129 8.05 -0.38 15.11
C ILE A 129 6.61 -0.64 14.69
N ILE A 130 5.75 0.35 14.94
CA ILE A 130 4.32 0.28 14.63
C ILE A 130 4.04 1.24 13.47
N LEU A 131 3.48 0.69 12.41
CA LEU A 131 3.07 1.40 11.21
C LEU A 131 1.55 1.34 11.02
N HIS A 132 0.99 2.38 10.43
CA HIS A 132 -0.43 2.47 10.08
C HIS A 132 -0.63 3.43 8.90
N PRO A 133 -1.41 3.07 7.85
CA PRO A 133 -1.58 3.93 6.68
C PRO A 133 -2.41 5.19 6.94
N LEU A 134 -3.01 5.32 8.14
CA LEU A 134 -3.91 6.40 8.54
C LEU A 134 -5.07 6.68 7.54
N PRO A 135 -6.20 7.25 7.97
CA PRO A 135 -6.53 7.57 9.36
C PRO A 135 -6.87 6.30 10.17
N ARG A 136 -6.54 6.31 11.44
CA ARG A 136 -7.01 5.29 12.38
C ARG A 136 -8.36 5.69 12.99
N VAL A 137 -9.07 4.73 13.55
CA VAL A 137 -10.31 4.93 14.32
C VAL A 137 -10.09 4.47 15.77
N ASN A 138 -10.17 3.17 16.01
CA ASN A 138 -10.06 2.57 17.34
C ASN A 138 -9.12 1.36 17.41
N GLU A 139 -8.50 1.00 16.29
CA GLU A 139 -7.59 -0.13 16.20
C GLU A 139 -6.23 0.10 16.87
N ILE A 140 -5.92 1.35 17.21
CA ILE A 140 -4.76 1.73 18.04
C ILE A 140 -5.27 2.76 19.06
N THR A 141 -5.06 2.52 20.34
CA THR A 141 -5.47 3.42 21.40
C THR A 141 -4.57 4.68 21.45
N VAL A 142 -5.14 5.80 21.90
CA VAL A 142 -4.46 7.12 21.87
C VAL A 142 -3.25 7.18 22.79
N ASP A 143 -3.26 6.41 23.87
CA ASP A 143 -2.15 6.34 24.85
C ASP A 143 -0.86 5.73 24.29
N ILE A 144 -0.92 5.14 23.07
CA ILE A 144 0.25 4.64 22.36
C ILE A 144 0.96 5.75 21.57
N ASP A 145 0.32 6.89 21.30
CA ASP A 145 0.86 7.93 20.43
C ASP A 145 2.22 8.49 20.87
N ASP A 146 2.46 8.52 22.17
CA ASP A 146 3.71 8.99 22.76
C ASP A 146 4.77 7.86 22.91
N ASP A 147 4.44 6.61 22.57
CA ASP A 147 5.40 5.50 22.60
C ASP A 147 6.41 5.65 21.47
N PRO A 148 7.73 5.54 21.72
CA PRO A 148 8.75 5.71 20.70
C PRO A 148 8.66 4.71 19.53
N ARG A 149 7.97 3.59 19.72
CA ARG A 149 7.69 2.58 18.70
C ARG A 149 6.56 2.98 17.75
N ALA A 150 5.72 3.96 18.12
CA ALA A 150 4.57 4.44 17.35
C ALA A 150 5.02 5.37 16.20
N LEU A 151 5.38 4.81 15.05
CA LEU A 151 5.98 5.57 13.94
C LEU A 151 4.98 6.00 12.85
N TYR A 152 3.68 5.76 13.01
CA TYR A 152 2.69 6.03 11.96
C TYR A 152 2.54 7.53 11.61
N PHE A 153 2.79 8.46 12.53
CA PHE A 153 2.85 9.88 12.19
C PHE A 153 4.13 10.24 11.43
N LYS A 154 5.25 9.67 11.84
CA LYS A 154 6.52 9.82 11.14
C LYS A 154 6.48 9.17 9.75
N GLN A 155 5.82 8.02 9.64
CA GLN A 155 5.51 7.36 8.37
C GLN A 155 4.71 8.28 7.43
N ALA A 156 3.70 8.99 7.93
CA ALA A 156 2.94 9.96 7.14
C ALA A 156 3.83 11.11 6.63
N GLN A 157 4.74 11.61 7.48
CA GLN A 157 5.72 12.63 7.11
C GLN A 157 6.70 12.12 6.04
N TYR A 158 7.26 10.92 6.21
CA TYR A 158 8.09 10.30 5.18
C TYR A 158 7.33 10.06 3.87
N GLY A 159 6.03 9.72 3.97
CA GLY A 159 5.15 9.60 2.82
C GLY A 159 4.98 10.92 2.06
N MET A 160 4.93 12.05 2.75
CA MET A 160 4.92 13.38 2.12
C MET A 160 6.24 13.63 1.38
N TYR A 161 7.38 13.46 2.03
CA TYR A 161 8.69 13.67 1.42
C TYR A 161 8.94 12.72 0.25
N GLY A 162 8.58 11.44 0.39
CA GLY A 162 8.71 10.46 -0.68
C GLY A 162 7.88 10.81 -1.93
N ARG A 163 6.66 11.35 -1.75
CA ARG A 163 5.84 11.82 -2.88
C ARG A 163 6.42 13.08 -3.52
N MET A 164 6.93 14.02 -2.73
CA MET A 164 7.62 15.21 -3.24
C MET A 164 8.84 14.82 -4.07
N ALA A 165 9.68 13.93 -3.55
CA ALA A 165 10.86 13.43 -4.26
C ALA A 165 10.46 12.69 -5.56
N LEU A 166 9.42 11.85 -5.51
CA LEU A 166 8.92 11.15 -6.70
C LEU A 166 8.44 12.13 -7.77
N ILE A 167 7.70 13.18 -7.40
CA ILE A 167 7.23 14.20 -8.34
C ILE A 167 8.43 14.94 -8.96
N LEU A 168 9.41 15.33 -8.14
CA LEU A 168 10.61 16.01 -8.63
C LEU A 168 11.41 15.13 -9.61
N LEU A 169 11.59 13.84 -9.28
CA LEU A 169 12.26 12.90 -10.17
C LEU A 169 11.52 12.76 -11.51
N LEU A 170 10.20 12.62 -11.45
CA LEU A 170 9.38 12.51 -12.64
C LEU A 170 9.39 13.78 -13.51
N LEU A 171 9.55 14.96 -12.91
CA LEU A 171 9.64 16.23 -13.64
C LEU A 171 11.05 16.52 -14.21
N GLN A 172 12.08 15.89 -13.64
CA GLN A 172 13.48 16.07 -14.09
C GLN A 172 13.88 15.07 -15.18
N ASP A 173 13.13 13.98 -15.31
CA ASP A 173 13.47 12.89 -16.22
C ASP A 173 12.63 12.99 -17.49
N ASP A 174 13.14 13.75 -18.46
CA ASP A 174 12.54 13.89 -19.80
C ASP A 174 12.45 12.53 -20.52
N GLU A 175 13.29 11.54 -20.19
CA GLU A 175 13.25 10.18 -20.74
C GLU A 175 12.18 9.29 -20.10
N PHE A 176 11.77 9.57 -18.86
CA PHE A 176 10.80 8.73 -18.15
C PHE A 176 9.35 8.90 -18.68
N PHE A 177 9.04 10.07 -19.25
CA PHE A 177 7.73 10.35 -19.85
C PHE A 177 7.63 10.02 -21.33
N VAL A 178 8.76 9.76 -21.95
CA VAL A 178 8.82 9.40 -23.35
C VAL A 178 9.32 7.96 -23.47
N GLU A 179 8.44 6.95 -23.37
CA GLU A 179 8.56 5.97 -24.45
C GLU A 179 8.70 6.84 -25.69
N ASN A 180 9.77 6.71 -26.48
CA ASN A 180 10.03 7.44 -27.72
C ASN A 180 8.84 7.26 -28.69
N ARG A 181 7.68 7.79 -28.31
CA ARG A 181 6.50 7.86 -29.16
C ARG A 181 6.51 9.26 -29.75
N PRO A 182 6.88 9.42 -30.98
CA PRO A 182 6.78 10.72 -31.63
C PRO A 182 5.30 11.10 -31.67
N PHE A 183 4.86 11.86 -30.67
CA PHE A 183 3.53 12.44 -30.68
C PHE A 183 3.45 13.50 -31.77
N VAL A 184 2.44 13.40 -32.60
CA VAL A 184 2.12 14.40 -33.61
C VAL A 184 0.82 15.07 -33.22
N VAL A 185 0.78 16.40 -33.32
CA VAL A 185 -0.49 17.12 -33.21
C VAL A 185 -1.35 16.74 -34.42
N SER A 186 -2.49 16.14 -34.17
CA SER A 186 -3.38 15.58 -35.17
C SER A 186 -4.68 16.40 -35.27
N ASN A 187 -5.22 16.54 -36.46
CA ASN A 187 -6.56 17.10 -36.66
C ASN A 187 -7.68 16.11 -36.32
N HIS A 188 -7.35 14.85 -36.02
CA HIS A 188 -8.32 13.82 -35.65
C HIS A 188 -8.62 13.87 -34.16
N HIS A 189 -9.86 14.10 -33.79
CA HIS A 189 -10.33 14.01 -32.42
C HIS A 189 -10.44 12.56 -31.95
N CYS A 190 -10.23 12.35 -30.65
CA CYS A 190 -10.41 11.03 -30.07
C CYS A 190 -11.91 10.72 -29.90
N ASN A 191 -12.37 9.57 -30.42
CA ASN A 191 -13.77 9.15 -30.32
C ASN A 191 -14.09 8.42 -28.99
N ASN A 192 -13.14 8.33 -28.06
CA ASN A 192 -13.39 7.72 -26.75
C ASN A 192 -14.09 8.71 -25.81
N PRO A 193 -15.36 8.49 -25.41
CA PRO A 193 -16.11 9.42 -24.55
C PRO A 193 -15.47 9.57 -23.16
N ARG A 194 -14.59 8.65 -22.75
CA ARG A 194 -13.84 8.72 -21.48
C ARG A 194 -12.44 9.31 -21.63
N CYS A 195 -12.09 9.78 -22.82
CA CYS A 195 -10.81 10.45 -23.01
C CYS A 195 -10.83 11.83 -22.39
N ILE A 196 -9.74 12.24 -21.73
CA ILE A 196 -9.62 13.57 -21.15
C ILE A 196 -9.87 14.70 -22.18
N THR A 197 -9.52 14.48 -23.44
CA THR A 197 -9.74 15.45 -24.54
C THR A 197 -11.21 15.73 -24.82
N GLN A 198 -12.15 14.91 -24.31
CA GLN A 198 -13.60 15.16 -24.40
C GLN A 198 -14.09 16.12 -23.33
N GLN A 199 -13.36 16.18 -22.19
CA GLN A 199 -13.73 17.04 -21.05
C GLN A 199 -12.90 18.33 -21.04
N GLU A 200 -11.69 18.29 -21.59
CA GLU A 200 -10.71 19.36 -21.59
C GLU A 200 -10.38 19.78 -23.04
N PRO A 201 -11.25 20.56 -23.70
CA PRO A 201 -11.15 20.87 -25.14
C PRO A 201 -9.95 21.75 -25.53
N TYR A 202 -9.28 22.37 -24.55
CA TYR A 202 -8.05 23.14 -24.77
C TYR A 202 -6.80 22.25 -24.95
N LEU A 203 -6.89 20.94 -24.65
CA LEU A 203 -5.77 20.04 -24.83
C LEU A 203 -5.52 19.77 -26.33
N PRO A 204 -4.24 19.77 -26.78
CA PRO A 204 -3.93 19.48 -28.15
C PRO A 204 -4.29 18.03 -28.51
N ASN A 205 -4.77 17.79 -29.71
CA ASN A 205 -5.06 16.44 -30.19
C ASN A 205 -3.78 15.68 -30.52
N LEU A 206 -3.19 15.02 -29.53
CA LEU A 206 -1.99 14.23 -29.70
C LEU A 206 -2.31 12.85 -30.27
N SER A 207 -1.50 12.39 -31.21
CA SER A 207 -1.55 11.06 -31.80
C SER A 207 -0.17 10.47 -31.92
N TYR A 208 -0.08 9.16 -31.91
CA TYR A 208 1.14 8.41 -32.24
C TYR A 208 0.79 7.17 -33.08
N GLU A 209 1.74 6.66 -33.81
CA GLU A 209 1.56 5.45 -34.62
C GLU A 209 2.02 4.22 -33.84
N LYS A 210 1.21 3.15 -33.87
CA LYS A 210 1.53 1.84 -33.30
C LYS A 210 1.03 0.75 -34.24
N LEU A 211 1.94 -0.03 -34.76
CA LEU A 211 1.64 -1.13 -35.69
C LEU A 211 0.78 -0.69 -36.90
N GLY A 212 1.07 0.47 -37.50
CA GLY A 212 0.33 1.03 -38.62
C GLY A 212 -1.06 1.61 -38.23
N MET A 213 -1.36 1.74 -36.97
CA MET A 213 -2.61 2.33 -36.47
C MET A 213 -2.33 3.66 -35.77
N VAL A 214 -3.20 4.65 -35.98
CA VAL A 214 -3.14 5.93 -35.30
C VAL A 214 -3.82 5.80 -33.94
N MET A 215 -3.08 6.07 -32.88
CA MET A 215 -3.51 5.96 -31.49
C MET A 215 -3.65 7.33 -30.87
N CYS A 216 -4.58 7.48 -29.93
CA CYS A 216 -4.72 8.69 -29.13
C CYS A 216 -3.56 8.79 -28.12
N GLY A 217 -2.87 9.93 -28.07
CA GLY A 217 -1.76 10.18 -27.16
C GLY A 217 -2.14 10.22 -25.66
N TYR A 218 -3.44 10.30 -25.32
CA TYR A 218 -3.90 10.39 -23.95
C TYR A 218 -4.51 9.10 -23.40
N CYS A 219 -5.22 8.33 -24.23
CA CYS A 219 -5.95 7.16 -23.77
C CYS A 219 -5.62 5.87 -24.51
N ASP A 220 -4.63 5.90 -25.40
CA ASP A 220 -4.15 4.76 -26.19
C ASP A 220 -5.27 4.05 -27.02
N LYS A 221 -6.41 4.70 -27.22
CA LYS A 221 -7.44 4.16 -28.09
C LYS A 221 -7.15 4.53 -29.54
N ARG A 222 -7.40 3.59 -30.45
CA ARG A 222 -7.30 3.84 -31.89
C ARG A 222 -8.20 5.02 -32.28
N LYS A 223 -7.65 5.91 -33.09
CA LYS A 223 -8.39 7.00 -33.75
C LYS A 223 -8.77 6.51 -35.15
N ASP A 224 -10.04 6.44 -35.42
CA ASP A 224 -10.57 6.11 -36.74
C ASP A 224 -10.67 7.36 -37.59
#